data_58b5fddfd9d91b4bed85c875021bdc3d
#
_entry.id   58b5fddfd9d91b4bed85c875021bdc3d
#
_cell.length_a   1.000
_cell.length_b   1.000
_cell.length_c   1.000
_cell.angle_alpha   90.00
_cell.angle_beta   90.00
_cell.angle_gamma   90.00
#
_symmetry.space_group_name_H-M   'P 1'
#
loop_
_entity.id
_entity.type
_entity.pdbx_description
1 polymer ?
#
loop_
_entity_poly.entity_id
_entity_poly.type
_entity_poly.pdbx_seq_one_letter_code
_entity_poly.pdbx_strand_id
1 'polypeptide(L)'
;MQQKSWNILERILKKDGATLPLIVDRHTAELAMHLFGAENIDWETIATGEYTDISIYRKNEDKKHLSIENMRFFEREIREIPYSGKSLFVLIDFDEATEDAMNAILKILEEPPEYARILLVVSSPEGIIDTIRSRALTFFERDTVKKDDAEMQKMIDSYTQGSKEELLKYIYKGDITSQDAFSLLALFMRSTGTNIPFDEIENAMIALSGINENPKYILDQVFL
;
A
#
# COMPACT_ATOMS: atom_id res chain seq x y z
N MET A 1 -5.14 15.68 4.39
CA MET A 1 -5.30 14.30 4.95
C MET A 1 -5.92 14.37 6.33
N GLN A 2 -6.93 13.55 6.64
CA GLN A 2 -7.47 13.52 7.99
C GLN A 2 -6.38 13.02 8.96
N GLN A 3 -6.29 13.61 10.16
CA GLN A 3 -5.28 13.29 11.20
C GLN A 3 -5.13 11.76 11.43
N LYS A 4 -6.21 11.03 11.27
CA LYS A 4 -6.24 9.59 11.46
C LYS A 4 -5.51 8.82 10.35
N SER A 5 -5.72 9.18 9.08
CA SER A 5 -5.02 8.53 7.94
C SER A 5 -3.51 8.75 8.06
N TRP A 6 -3.11 9.94 8.54
CA TRP A 6 -1.71 10.24 8.83
C TRP A 6 -1.14 9.34 9.92
N ASN A 7 -1.84 9.16 11.05
CA ASN A 7 -1.37 8.31 12.14
C ASN A 7 -1.19 6.84 11.69
N ILE A 8 -2.06 6.35 10.81
CA ILE A 8 -1.93 5.00 10.24
C ILE A 8 -0.71 4.91 9.33
N LEU A 9 -0.55 5.85 8.41
CA LEU A 9 0.59 5.91 7.51
C LEU A 9 1.92 5.95 8.28
N GLU A 10 2.02 6.84 9.27
CA GLU A 10 3.20 6.97 10.14
C GLU A 10 3.52 5.66 10.85
N ARG A 11 2.50 4.96 11.37
CA ARG A 11 2.65 3.67 12.04
C ARG A 11 3.19 2.61 11.10
N ILE A 12 2.65 2.49 9.87
CA ILE A 12 3.14 1.55 8.85
C ILE A 12 4.60 1.85 8.52
N LEU A 13 4.94 3.11 8.26
CA LEU A 13 6.30 3.50 7.87
C LEU A 13 7.33 3.27 8.97
N LYS A 14 6.95 3.43 10.24
CA LYS A 14 7.84 3.27 11.41
C LYS A 14 7.87 1.86 11.99
N LYS A 15 6.93 0.99 11.63
CA LYS A 15 6.85 -0.39 12.12
C LYS A 15 8.14 -1.17 11.82
N ASP A 16 8.52 -2.08 12.72
CA ASP A 16 9.56 -3.07 12.47
C ASP A 16 8.99 -4.28 11.74
N GLY A 17 9.78 -4.89 10.85
CA GLY A 17 9.37 -6.02 10.02
C GLY A 17 8.75 -5.61 8.69
N ALA A 18 8.28 -6.60 7.94
CA ALA A 18 7.68 -6.40 6.63
C ALA A 18 6.40 -5.56 6.70
N THR A 19 6.21 -4.72 5.69
CA THR A 19 5.01 -3.89 5.54
C THR A 19 4.48 -3.97 4.11
N LEU A 20 3.18 -3.71 3.96
CA LEU A 20 2.59 -3.63 2.63
C LEU A 20 3.14 -2.41 1.86
N PRO A 21 3.35 -2.54 0.55
CA PRO A 21 3.60 -1.39 -0.33
C PRO A 21 2.43 -0.40 -0.27
N LEU A 22 2.72 0.88 -0.50
CA LEU A 22 1.72 1.94 -0.42
C LEU A 22 1.54 2.59 -1.80
N ILE A 23 0.31 2.71 -2.26
CA ILE A 23 -0.08 3.56 -3.40
C ILE A 23 -0.51 4.90 -2.83
N VAL A 24 0.18 5.98 -3.22
CA VAL A 24 0.01 7.30 -2.61
C VAL A 24 0.00 8.41 -3.65
N ASP A 25 -0.61 9.55 -3.32
CA ASP A 25 -0.40 10.80 -4.05
C ASP A 25 0.93 11.47 -3.67
N ARG A 26 1.34 12.48 -4.44
CA ARG A 26 2.59 13.23 -4.20
C ARG A 26 2.63 13.86 -2.82
N HIS A 27 1.53 14.44 -2.34
CA HIS A 27 1.48 15.07 -1.02
C HIS A 27 1.72 14.04 0.10
N THR A 28 1.07 12.89 0.01
CA THR A 28 1.30 11.78 0.97
C THR A 28 2.73 11.26 0.91
N ALA A 29 3.32 11.18 -0.28
CA ALA A 29 4.72 10.79 -0.45
C ALA A 29 5.69 11.81 0.17
N GLU A 30 5.46 13.12 0.01
CA GLU A 30 6.25 14.18 0.67
C GLU A 30 6.26 14.01 2.19
N LEU A 31 5.08 13.82 2.78
CA LEU A 31 4.96 13.59 4.21
C LEU A 31 5.71 12.33 4.67
N ALA A 32 5.65 11.25 3.88
CA ALA A 32 6.42 10.04 4.16
C ALA A 32 7.93 10.28 4.06
N MET A 33 8.40 10.99 3.03
CA MET A 33 9.81 11.30 2.85
C MET A 33 10.35 12.19 3.99
N HIS A 34 9.56 13.13 4.50
CA HIS A 34 9.94 13.93 5.69
C HIS A 34 10.15 13.06 6.93
N LEU A 35 9.41 11.96 7.10
CA LEU A 35 9.64 11.01 8.21
C LEU A 35 10.99 10.28 8.10
N PHE A 36 11.56 10.20 6.90
CA PHE A 36 12.88 9.64 6.61
C PHE A 36 13.97 10.71 6.48
N GLY A 37 13.70 11.94 6.93
CA GLY A 37 14.68 13.00 7.02
C GLY A 37 14.85 13.86 5.75
N ALA A 38 13.98 13.69 4.75
CA ALA A 38 14.02 14.57 3.58
C ALA A 38 13.55 15.98 3.95
N GLU A 39 14.27 17.00 3.50
CA GLU A 39 13.92 18.41 3.62
C GLU A 39 13.85 19.03 2.21
N ASN A 40 12.94 20.01 2.01
CA ASN A 40 12.83 20.77 0.77
C ASN A 40 12.67 19.92 -0.50
N ILE A 41 11.69 19.01 -0.51
CA ILE A 41 11.42 18.10 -1.62
C ILE A 41 10.95 18.90 -2.85
N ASP A 42 11.75 18.87 -3.91
CA ASP A 42 11.39 19.38 -5.22
C ASP A 42 11.24 18.21 -6.21
N TRP A 43 10.01 17.91 -6.60
CA TRP A 43 9.68 16.79 -7.48
C TRP A 43 10.28 16.89 -8.88
N GLU A 44 10.66 18.08 -9.33
CA GLU A 44 11.24 18.28 -10.68
C GLU A 44 12.73 17.98 -10.68
N THR A 45 13.42 18.34 -9.59
CA THR A 45 14.88 18.26 -9.50
C THR A 45 15.36 17.12 -8.60
N ILE A 46 14.47 16.47 -7.85
CA ILE A 46 14.86 15.42 -6.92
C ILE A 46 15.59 14.29 -7.63
N ALA A 47 16.84 14.08 -7.25
CA ALA A 47 17.72 13.08 -7.84
C ALA A 47 17.87 11.87 -6.90
N THR A 48 18.14 10.71 -7.49
CA THR A 48 18.51 9.50 -6.74
C THR A 48 19.81 9.77 -5.98
N GLY A 49 19.82 9.51 -4.66
CA GLY A 49 21.04 9.59 -3.84
C GLY A 49 21.24 10.86 -3.02
N GLU A 50 20.28 11.80 -3.00
CA GLU A 50 20.35 12.98 -2.12
C GLU A 50 20.13 12.63 -0.62
N TYR A 51 19.51 11.48 -0.33
CA TYR A 51 19.19 11.07 1.02
C TYR A 51 19.74 9.67 1.31
N THR A 52 20.31 9.47 2.49
CA THR A 52 20.98 8.21 2.87
C THR A 52 20.02 7.01 2.88
N ASP A 53 18.75 7.23 3.25
CA ASP A 53 17.78 6.16 3.46
C ASP A 53 16.55 6.29 2.55
N ILE A 54 16.64 7.11 1.48
CA ILE A 54 15.57 7.28 0.50
C ILE A 54 16.15 7.06 -0.90
N SER A 55 15.63 6.06 -1.59
CA SER A 55 15.95 5.80 -3.00
C SER A 55 14.77 6.19 -3.88
N ILE A 56 15.01 7.02 -4.89
CA ILE A 56 13.98 7.57 -5.75
C ILE A 56 14.15 7.05 -7.17
N TYR A 57 13.05 6.54 -7.73
CA TYR A 57 13.00 6.01 -9.08
C TYR A 57 11.99 6.81 -9.90
N ARG A 58 12.48 7.36 -11.00
CA ARG A 58 11.68 8.13 -11.95
C ARG A 58 12.03 7.71 -13.38
N LYS A 59 11.16 8.08 -14.33
CA LYS A 59 11.46 7.89 -15.74
C LYS A 59 12.72 8.66 -16.14
N ASN A 60 13.52 8.09 -17.04
CA ASN A 60 14.67 8.78 -17.61
C ASN A 60 14.19 9.96 -18.47
N GLU A 61 14.99 11.02 -18.60
CA GLU A 61 14.64 12.24 -19.35
C GLU A 61 14.26 11.98 -20.82
N ASP A 62 14.85 10.94 -21.42
CA ASP A 62 14.61 10.51 -22.79
C ASP A 62 13.43 9.54 -22.94
N LYS A 63 12.82 9.08 -21.83
CA LYS A 63 11.71 8.10 -21.81
C LYS A 63 10.40 8.74 -21.32
N LYS A 64 9.29 8.33 -21.95
CA LYS A 64 7.95 8.79 -21.56
C LYS A 64 7.43 8.11 -20.28
N HIS A 65 7.90 6.91 -19.98
CA HIS A 65 7.37 6.06 -18.91
C HIS A 65 8.50 5.41 -18.11
N LEU A 66 8.20 5.01 -16.89
CA LEU A 66 9.05 4.10 -16.13
C LEU A 66 9.15 2.77 -16.89
N SER A 67 10.39 2.36 -17.15
CA SER A 67 10.69 1.19 -17.98
C SER A 67 11.04 -0.03 -17.13
N ILE A 68 11.05 -1.20 -17.76
CA ILE A 68 11.49 -2.44 -17.12
C ILE A 68 12.95 -2.35 -16.63
N GLU A 69 13.80 -1.54 -17.28
CA GLU A 69 15.18 -1.33 -16.81
C GLU A 69 15.22 -0.58 -15.48
N ASN A 70 14.34 0.43 -15.30
CA ASN A 70 14.19 1.12 -14.00
C ASN A 70 13.76 0.13 -12.92
N MET A 71 12.84 -0.78 -13.23
CA MET A 71 12.36 -1.79 -12.28
C MET A 71 13.44 -2.84 -11.94
N ARG A 72 14.24 -3.25 -12.91
CA ARG A 72 15.39 -4.13 -12.65
C ARG A 72 16.48 -3.47 -11.81
N PHE A 73 16.65 -2.17 -11.96
CA PHE A 73 17.55 -1.39 -11.11
C PHE A 73 17.00 -1.32 -9.68
N PHE A 74 15.74 -0.96 -9.51
CA PHE A 74 15.03 -1.00 -8.22
C PHE A 74 15.13 -2.39 -7.57
N GLU A 75 14.90 -3.48 -8.33
CA GLU A 75 14.98 -4.86 -7.82
C GLU A 75 16.36 -5.21 -7.25
N ARG A 76 17.42 -4.66 -7.78
CA ARG A 76 18.78 -4.87 -7.25
C ARG A 76 19.02 -4.06 -6.00
N GLU A 77 18.70 -2.77 -6.02
CA GLU A 77 18.95 -1.86 -4.90
C GLU A 77 18.11 -2.21 -3.66
N ILE A 78 16.88 -2.63 -3.83
CA ILE A 78 16.03 -2.99 -2.69
C ILE A 78 16.56 -4.18 -1.88
N ARG A 79 17.50 -4.96 -2.43
CA ARG A 79 18.15 -6.08 -1.74
C ARG A 79 19.36 -5.66 -0.91
N GLU A 80 19.81 -4.43 -1.05
CA GLU A 80 20.90 -3.88 -0.26
C GLU A 80 20.39 -3.46 1.12
N ILE A 81 21.03 -3.98 2.17
CA ILE A 81 20.63 -3.69 3.56
C ILE A 81 21.05 -2.25 3.90
N PRO A 82 20.10 -1.38 4.31
CA PRO A 82 20.41 0.00 4.63
C PRO A 82 21.21 0.13 5.92
N TYR A 83 22.07 1.15 5.99
CA TYR A 83 22.87 1.41 7.18
C TYR A 83 22.03 1.79 8.41
N SER A 84 20.95 2.53 8.20
CA SER A 84 20.03 2.98 9.29
C SER A 84 19.04 1.91 9.76
N GLY A 85 18.99 0.75 9.08
CA GLY A 85 18.04 -0.32 9.37
C GLY A 85 16.71 -0.25 8.64
N LYS A 86 16.36 0.90 8.01
CA LYS A 86 15.16 1.06 7.18
C LYS A 86 15.44 1.97 5.99
N SER A 87 14.87 1.64 4.83
CA SER A 87 14.95 2.48 3.62
C SER A 87 13.57 2.70 3.02
N LEU A 88 13.37 3.91 2.50
CA LEU A 88 12.19 4.31 1.75
C LEU A 88 12.51 4.28 0.26
N PHE A 89 11.74 3.52 -0.50
CA PHE A 89 11.83 3.40 -1.94
C PHE A 89 10.63 4.08 -2.59
N VAL A 90 10.88 5.12 -3.39
CA VAL A 90 9.84 5.99 -3.96
C VAL A 90 9.85 5.86 -5.48
N LEU A 91 8.80 5.25 -6.04
CA LEU A 91 8.62 5.10 -7.48
C LEU A 91 7.64 6.17 -7.96
N ILE A 92 8.15 7.19 -8.66
CA ILE A 92 7.38 8.38 -9.08
C ILE A 92 6.69 8.13 -10.42
N ASP A 93 5.46 8.67 -10.57
CA ASP A 93 4.62 8.54 -11.77
C ASP A 93 4.42 7.07 -12.16
N PHE A 94 4.20 6.23 -11.16
CA PHE A 94 4.12 4.78 -11.33
C PHE A 94 2.89 4.34 -12.12
N ASP A 95 1.80 5.12 -12.11
CA ASP A 95 0.61 4.93 -12.95
C ASP A 95 0.90 5.12 -14.46
N GLU A 96 2.01 5.77 -14.81
CA GLU A 96 2.50 5.88 -16.18
C GLU A 96 3.49 4.79 -16.56
N ALA A 97 3.82 3.85 -15.66
CA ALA A 97 4.73 2.75 -15.96
C ALA A 97 4.14 1.81 -17.01
N THR A 98 5.00 1.17 -17.79
CA THR A 98 4.53 0.13 -18.71
C THR A 98 4.03 -1.10 -17.93
N GLU A 99 3.08 -1.85 -18.50
CA GLU A 99 2.57 -3.07 -17.87
C GLU A 99 3.68 -4.08 -17.58
N ASP A 100 4.66 -4.21 -18.47
CA ASP A 100 5.84 -5.06 -18.26
C ASP A 100 6.68 -4.58 -17.06
N ALA A 101 6.80 -3.27 -16.88
CA ALA A 101 7.51 -2.70 -15.73
C ALA A 101 6.74 -2.97 -14.43
N MET A 102 5.42 -2.80 -14.43
CA MET A 102 4.57 -3.11 -13.27
C MET A 102 4.66 -4.60 -12.90
N ASN A 103 4.60 -5.48 -13.89
CA ASN A 103 4.69 -6.93 -13.68
C ASN A 103 6.08 -7.36 -13.14
N ALA A 104 7.15 -6.66 -13.53
CA ALA A 104 8.51 -7.00 -13.11
C ALA A 104 8.72 -6.89 -11.58
N ILE A 105 7.98 -6.02 -10.89
CA ILE A 105 8.13 -5.83 -9.43
C ILE A 105 7.13 -6.60 -8.57
N LEU A 106 6.20 -7.34 -9.16
CA LEU A 106 5.15 -8.05 -8.41
C LEU A 106 5.72 -8.91 -7.30
N LYS A 107 6.79 -9.67 -7.58
CA LYS A 107 7.43 -10.53 -6.57
C LYS A 107 7.97 -9.75 -5.37
N ILE A 108 8.49 -8.55 -5.59
CA ILE A 108 8.98 -7.67 -4.51
C ILE A 108 7.82 -7.11 -3.70
N LEU A 109 6.71 -6.79 -4.36
CA LEU A 109 5.52 -6.27 -3.68
C LEU A 109 4.80 -7.37 -2.87
N GLU A 110 4.93 -8.64 -3.26
CA GLU A 110 4.42 -9.80 -2.49
C GLU A 110 5.24 -10.06 -1.23
N GLU A 111 6.56 -10.00 -1.34
CA GLU A 111 7.49 -10.32 -0.26
C GLU A 111 8.56 -9.20 -0.12
N PRO A 112 8.16 -8.00 0.32
CA PRO A 112 9.11 -6.90 0.49
C PRO A 112 10.08 -7.20 1.63
N PRO A 113 11.36 -6.80 1.52
CA PRO A 113 12.31 -6.91 2.62
C PRO A 113 11.79 -6.18 3.87
N GLU A 114 12.04 -6.70 5.05
CA GLU A 114 11.56 -6.14 6.32
C GLU A 114 11.99 -4.68 6.56
N TYR A 115 13.15 -4.29 6.04
CA TYR A 115 13.65 -2.91 6.12
C TYR A 115 13.10 -1.98 5.05
N ALA A 116 12.46 -2.50 3.99
CA ALA A 116 12.00 -1.69 2.87
C ALA A 116 10.62 -1.10 3.14
N ARG A 117 10.45 0.17 2.80
CA ARG A 117 9.18 0.88 2.70
C ARG A 117 9.02 1.32 1.26
N ILE A 118 7.98 0.84 0.59
CA ILE A 118 7.79 1.05 -0.85
C ILE A 118 6.60 1.98 -1.06
N LEU A 119 6.84 3.12 -1.71
CA LEU A 119 5.82 4.06 -2.15
C LEU A 119 5.69 4.03 -3.66
N LEU A 120 4.51 3.71 -4.15
CA LEU A 120 4.10 3.84 -5.54
C LEU A 120 3.36 5.18 -5.66
N VAL A 121 4.06 6.21 -6.12
CA VAL A 121 3.49 7.57 -6.24
C VAL A 121 2.78 7.66 -7.57
N VAL A 122 1.49 7.97 -7.53
CA VAL A 122 0.62 7.99 -8.69
C VAL A 122 -0.26 9.24 -8.71
N SER A 123 -0.69 9.65 -9.89
CA SER A 123 -1.70 10.69 -10.07
C SER A 123 -3.11 10.11 -9.92
N SER A 124 -3.29 8.84 -10.30
CA SER A 124 -4.55 8.11 -10.20
C SER A 124 -4.32 6.61 -9.95
N PRO A 125 -5.01 6.00 -8.96
CA PRO A 125 -4.91 4.56 -8.71
C PRO A 125 -5.44 3.70 -9.88
N GLU A 126 -6.27 4.26 -10.75
CA GLU A 126 -6.85 3.57 -11.92
C GLU A 126 -5.80 3.17 -12.95
N GLY A 127 -4.64 3.86 -12.99
CA GLY A 127 -3.50 3.50 -13.84
C GLY A 127 -2.72 2.27 -13.39
N ILE A 128 -3.02 1.74 -12.21
CA ILE A 128 -2.31 0.59 -11.62
C ILE A 128 -3.06 -0.70 -11.92
N ILE A 129 -2.34 -1.73 -12.36
CA ILE A 129 -2.91 -3.08 -12.62
C ILE A 129 -3.47 -3.70 -11.32
N ASP A 130 -4.53 -4.50 -11.48
CA ASP A 130 -5.26 -5.08 -10.35
C ASP A 130 -4.39 -5.96 -9.46
N THR A 131 -3.42 -6.65 -10.04
CA THR A 131 -2.45 -7.48 -9.32
C THR A 131 -1.58 -6.70 -8.33
N ILE A 132 -1.27 -5.44 -8.60
CA ILE A 132 -0.58 -4.55 -7.66
C ILE A 132 -1.56 -3.97 -6.65
N ARG A 133 -2.75 -3.55 -7.09
CA ARG A 133 -3.76 -3.00 -6.18
C ARG A 133 -4.19 -3.97 -5.08
N SER A 134 -4.18 -5.28 -5.37
CA SER A 134 -4.47 -6.31 -4.37
C SER A 134 -3.33 -6.59 -3.37
N ARG A 135 -2.16 -5.97 -3.55
CA ARG A 135 -0.97 -6.15 -2.71
C ARG A 135 -0.47 -4.87 -2.05
N ALA A 136 -1.14 -3.74 -2.30
CA ALA A 136 -0.72 -2.44 -1.82
C ALA A 136 -1.88 -1.70 -1.14
N LEU A 137 -1.57 -0.97 -0.06
CA LEU A 137 -2.51 -0.06 0.59
C LEU A 137 -2.56 1.26 -0.15
N THR A 138 -3.77 1.75 -0.42
CA THR A 138 -3.97 3.04 -1.09
C THR A 138 -4.24 4.13 -0.06
N PHE A 139 -3.41 5.20 -0.07
CA PHE A 139 -3.58 6.41 0.73
C PHE A 139 -3.58 7.64 -0.17
N PHE A 140 -4.75 8.25 -0.33
CA PHE A 140 -4.94 9.47 -1.10
C PHE A 140 -5.55 10.55 -0.22
N GLU A 141 -5.17 11.81 -0.45
CA GLU A 141 -5.75 12.94 0.27
C GLU A 141 -7.26 13.10 -0.03
N ARG A 142 -7.67 12.70 -1.22
CA ARG A 142 -9.07 12.66 -1.66
C ARG A 142 -9.52 11.22 -1.86
N ASP A 143 -9.89 10.55 -0.79
CA ASP A 143 -10.66 9.32 -0.89
C ASP A 143 -12.07 9.67 -1.43
N THR A 144 -12.21 9.64 -2.75
CA THR A 144 -13.55 9.59 -3.36
C THR A 144 -14.11 8.20 -3.08
N VAL A 145 -15.00 8.13 -2.11
CA VAL A 145 -15.73 6.91 -1.76
C VAL A 145 -16.40 6.38 -3.02
N LYS A 146 -15.93 5.24 -3.55
CA LYS A 146 -16.58 4.54 -4.66
C LYS A 146 -17.91 3.97 -4.16
N LYS A 147 -18.84 3.67 -5.08
CA LYS A 147 -20.19 3.17 -4.72
C LYS A 147 -20.13 1.85 -3.96
N ASP A 148 -19.16 1.00 -4.27
CA ASP A 148 -18.89 -0.27 -3.58
C ASP A 148 -18.35 -0.04 -2.15
N ASP A 149 -17.57 1.02 -1.93
CA ASP A 149 -17.09 1.42 -0.61
C ASP A 149 -18.24 1.84 0.33
N ALA A 150 -19.35 2.36 -0.22
CA ALA A 150 -20.50 2.78 0.60
C ALA A 150 -21.27 1.58 1.21
N GLU A 151 -21.32 0.45 0.52
CA GLU A 151 -21.92 -0.77 1.04
C GLU A 151 -21.00 -1.42 2.09
N MET A 152 -19.73 -1.51 1.79
CA MET A 152 -18.70 -1.95 2.74
C MET A 152 -18.65 -1.06 3.98
N GLN A 153 -18.77 0.27 3.82
CA GLN A 153 -18.80 1.19 4.96
C GLN A 153 -20.00 0.94 5.88
N LYS A 154 -21.17 0.64 5.34
CA LYS A 154 -22.35 0.27 6.16
C LYS A 154 -22.11 -1.02 6.96
N MET A 155 -21.45 -2.01 6.36
CA MET A 155 -21.09 -3.25 7.07
C MET A 155 -20.12 -2.97 8.22
N ILE A 156 -19.14 -2.10 8.00
CA ILE A 156 -18.18 -1.68 9.04
C ILE A 156 -18.89 -0.94 10.16
N ASP A 157 -19.80 -0.02 9.84
CA ASP A 157 -20.57 0.75 10.82
C ASP A 157 -21.46 -0.19 11.66
N SER A 158 -22.09 -1.19 11.02
CA SER A 158 -22.86 -2.22 11.70
C SER A 158 -22.00 -3.08 12.63
N TYR A 159 -20.83 -3.51 12.16
CA TYR A 159 -19.86 -4.26 12.96
C TYR A 159 -19.38 -3.47 14.19
N THR A 160 -19.08 -2.18 14.02
CA THR A 160 -18.63 -1.31 15.13
C THR A 160 -19.72 -1.09 16.17
N GLN A 161 -21.01 -1.21 15.78
CA GLN A 161 -22.18 -1.18 16.67
C GLN A 161 -22.50 -2.53 17.32
N GLY A 162 -21.66 -3.56 17.08
CA GLY A 162 -21.76 -4.88 17.69
C GLY A 162 -22.55 -5.91 16.87
N SER A 163 -22.95 -5.59 15.63
CA SER A 163 -23.62 -6.54 14.74
C SER A 163 -22.65 -7.10 13.70
N LYS A 164 -22.37 -8.40 13.79
CA LYS A 164 -21.54 -9.14 12.82
C LYS A 164 -22.34 -9.69 11.62
N GLU A 165 -23.67 -9.59 11.65
CA GLU A 165 -24.53 -10.33 10.73
C GLU A 165 -24.32 -9.97 9.27
N GLU A 166 -24.24 -8.68 8.94
CA GLU A 166 -24.05 -8.22 7.55
C GLU A 166 -22.66 -8.56 7.03
N LEU A 167 -21.63 -8.41 7.87
CA LEU A 167 -20.26 -8.77 7.54
C LEU A 167 -20.12 -10.28 7.26
N LEU A 168 -20.71 -11.12 8.12
CA LEU A 168 -20.70 -12.57 7.92
C LEU A 168 -21.48 -12.99 6.68
N LYS A 169 -22.63 -12.35 6.40
CA LYS A 169 -23.36 -12.57 5.14
C LYS A 169 -22.48 -12.24 3.93
N TYR A 170 -21.73 -11.14 3.97
CA TYR A 170 -20.82 -10.76 2.90
C TYR A 170 -19.71 -11.82 2.72
N ILE A 171 -19.06 -12.24 3.80
CA ILE A 171 -17.98 -13.24 3.76
C ILE A 171 -18.47 -14.61 3.24
N TYR A 172 -19.67 -15.06 3.63
CA TYR A 172 -20.13 -16.42 3.35
C TYR A 172 -21.10 -16.55 2.18
N LYS A 173 -21.73 -15.47 1.72
CA LYS A 173 -22.74 -15.50 0.67
C LYS A 173 -22.19 -15.50 -0.75
N GLY A 174 -20.94 -15.06 -0.94
CA GLY A 174 -20.32 -14.90 -2.26
C GLY A 174 -19.01 -15.67 -2.41
N ASP A 175 -18.49 -15.68 -3.65
CA ASP A 175 -17.12 -16.05 -3.91
C ASP A 175 -16.24 -14.81 -3.72
N ILE A 176 -15.84 -14.56 -2.47
CA ILE A 176 -14.92 -13.46 -2.13
C ILE A 176 -13.56 -13.72 -2.75
N THR A 177 -13.09 -12.78 -3.55
CA THR A 177 -11.73 -12.78 -4.09
C THR A 177 -10.74 -12.23 -3.05
N SER A 178 -9.44 -12.51 -3.23
CA SER A 178 -8.40 -11.91 -2.39
C SER A 178 -8.43 -10.38 -2.45
N GLN A 179 -8.82 -9.80 -3.59
CA GLN A 179 -8.96 -8.35 -3.75
C GLN A 179 -10.13 -7.77 -2.96
N ASP A 180 -11.27 -8.45 -2.92
CA ASP A 180 -12.43 -8.02 -2.11
C ASP A 180 -12.09 -8.04 -0.62
N ALA A 181 -11.45 -9.14 -0.17
CA ALA A 181 -11.00 -9.29 1.20
C ALA A 181 -9.96 -8.22 1.58
N PHE A 182 -9.01 -7.94 0.70
CA PHE A 182 -8.01 -6.90 0.90
C PHE A 182 -8.65 -5.50 1.00
N SER A 183 -9.58 -5.18 0.12
CA SER A 183 -10.33 -3.92 0.14
C SER A 183 -11.14 -3.75 1.42
N LEU A 184 -11.79 -4.82 1.88
CA LEU A 184 -12.54 -4.83 3.14
C LEU A 184 -11.63 -4.56 4.33
N LEU A 185 -10.50 -5.27 4.45
CA LEU A 185 -9.52 -5.06 5.52
C LEU A 185 -8.92 -3.65 5.50
N ALA A 186 -8.62 -3.12 4.31
CA ALA A 186 -8.13 -1.75 4.15
C ALA A 186 -9.14 -0.70 4.67
N LEU A 187 -10.43 -0.91 4.43
CA LEU A 187 -11.48 -0.06 4.98
C LEU A 187 -11.60 -0.20 6.50
N PHE A 188 -11.53 -1.42 7.06
CA PHE A 188 -11.50 -1.64 8.51
C PHE A 188 -10.31 -0.96 9.16
N MET A 189 -9.12 -1.05 8.55
CA MET A 189 -7.92 -0.36 9.04
C MET A 189 -8.11 1.16 9.15
N ARG A 190 -8.86 1.76 8.22
CA ARG A 190 -9.15 3.21 8.18
C ARG A 190 -10.32 3.63 9.07
N SER A 191 -11.19 2.69 9.46
CA SER A 191 -12.41 2.99 10.20
C SER A 191 -12.13 3.30 11.67
N THR A 192 -12.98 4.13 12.26
CA THR A 192 -12.92 4.44 13.70
C THR A 192 -13.79 3.49 14.50
N GLY A 193 -13.29 3.04 15.66
CA GLY A 193 -14.11 2.29 16.62
C GLY A 193 -14.13 0.78 16.39
N THR A 194 -13.32 0.23 15.50
CA THR A 194 -13.12 -1.20 15.42
C THR A 194 -12.25 -1.66 16.58
N ASN A 195 -12.67 -2.71 17.29
CA ASN A 195 -11.91 -3.33 18.38
C ASN A 195 -10.81 -4.27 17.87
N ILE A 196 -10.63 -4.37 16.55
CA ILE A 196 -9.62 -5.25 15.93
C ILE A 196 -8.27 -4.56 16.01
N PRO A 197 -7.23 -5.22 16.55
CA PRO A 197 -5.88 -4.68 16.57
C PRO A 197 -5.36 -4.38 15.16
N PHE A 198 -4.70 -3.25 15.00
CA PHE A 198 -4.14 -2.83 13.71
C PHE A 198 -3.21 -3.89 13.11
N ASP A 199 -2.33 -4.47 13.94
CA ASP A 199 -1.36 -5.47 13.50
C ASP A 199 -2.03 -6.76 12.99
N GLU A 200 -3.19 -7.09 13.52
CA GLU A 200 -3.98 -8.25 13.08
C GLU A 200 -4.56 -8.03 11.68
N ILE A 201 -5.13 -6.84 11.42
CA ILE A 201 -5.60 -6.46 10.08
C ILE A 201 -4.43 -6.44 9.09
N GLU A 202 -3.31 -5.82 9.45
CA GLU A 202 -2.15 -5.72 8.57
C GLU A 202 -1.56 -7.10 8.25
N ASN A 203 -1.41 -7.99 9.23
CA ASN A 203 -0.93 -9.34 9.01
C ASN A 203 -1.87 -10.15 8.08
N ALA A 204 -3.19 -9.98 8.24
CA ALA A 204 -4.17 -10.58 7.33
C ALA A 204 -4.03 -10.05 5.90
N MET A 205 -3.78 -8.75 5.71
CA MET A 205 -3.55 -8.16 4.40
C MET A 205 -2.25 -8.65 3.77
N ILE A 206 -1.18 -8.80 4.54
CA ILE A 206 0.09 -9.40 4.08
C ILE A 206 -0.15 -10.86 3.64
N ALA A 207 -0.89 -11.64 4.40
CA ALA A 207 -1.25 -13.01 4.04
C ALA A 207 -2.06 -13.07 2.73
N LEU A 208 -3.02 -12.16 2.53
CA LEU A 208 -3.80 -12.05 1.29
C LEU A 208 -2.97 -11.63 0.07
N SER A 209 -1.87 -10.90 0.27
CA SER A 209 -0.97 -10.51 -0.83
C SER A 209 -0.07 -11.64 -1.30
N GLY A 210 0.11 -12.68 -0.48
CA GLY A 210 0.84 -13.89 -0.82
C GLY A 210 0.10 -14.82 -1.81
N ILE A 211 0.80 -15.82 -2.32
CA ILE A 211 0.25 -16.77 -3.29
C ILE A 211 -0.45 -17.92 -2.53
N ASN A 212 -1.76 -18.14 -2.81
CA ASN A 212 -2.57 -19.32 -2.40
C ASN A 212 -3.24 -19.31 -1.01
N GLU A 213 -3.44 -18.19 -0.37
CA GLU A 213 -4.27 -18.16 0.84
C GLU A 213 -5.77 -18.02 0.50
N ASN A 214 -6.61 -18.78 1.21
CA ASN A 214 -8.06 -18.67 1.04
C ASN A 214 -8.59 -17.40 1.72
N PRO A 215 -9.16 -16.44 0.97
CA PRO A 215 -9.59 -15.16 1.55
C PRO A 215 -10.59 -15.32 2.69
N LYS A 216 -11.50 -16.28 2.61
CA LYS A 216 -12.48 -16.54 3.66
C LYS A 216 -11.81 -16.97 4.97
N TYR A 217 -10.81 -17.84 4.89
CA TYR A 217 -10.08 -18.31 6.06
C TYR A 217 -9.36 -17.17 6.78
N ILE A 218 -8.73 -16.27 6.01
CA ILE A 218 -8.04 -15.10 6.56
C ILE A 218 -9.04 -14.14 7.24
N LEU A 219 -10.18 -13.86 6.57
CA LEU A 219 -11.21 -13.00 7.15
C LEU A 219 -11.83 -13.61 8.42
N ASP A 220 -12.00 -14.94 8.47
CA ASP A 220 -12.49 -15.63 9.66
C ASP A 220 -11.54 -15.44 10.85
N GLN A 221 -10.23 -15.48 10.63
CA GLN A 221 -9.25 -15.25 11.70
C GLN A 221 -9.31 -13.84 12.28
N VAL A 222 -9.68 -12.84 11.47
CA VAL A 222 -9.76 -11.43 11.89
C VAL A 222 -11.10 -11.11 12.57
N PHE A 223 -12.20 -11.70 12.10
CA PHE A 223 -13.56 -11.26 12.49
C PHE A 223 -14.31 -12.23 13.40
N LEU A 224 -13.89 -13.50 13.52
CA LEU A 224 -14.50 -14.52 14.37
C LEU A 224 -13.74 -14.78 15.64
#